data_220c6eff9a57c68e5d2bdcbe60e614ac
#
_entry.id   220c6eff9a57c68e5d2bdcbe60e614ac
#
_cell.length_a   1.000
_cell.length_b   1.000
_cell.length_c   1.000
_cell.angle_alpha   90.00
_cell.angle_beta   90.00
_cell.angle_gamma   90.00
#
_symmetry.space_group_name_H-M   'P 1'
#
loop_
_entity.id
_entity.type
_entity.pdbx_description
1 polymer ?
#
loop_
_entity_poly.entity_id
_entity_poly.type
_entity_poly.pdbx_seq_one_letter_code
_entity_poly.pdbx_strand_id
1 'polypeptide(L)'
;MQGEYRSIEVINTFQSRQITHVFHDIDGTHSLIRDWVPVMALVNGAVARYGMFEGNAKEIAEAIYLHSSENFAEARKFAIESAGLSALTQMEWALRMAKRLDNSSSELNEKIIEAIWQGKERFANESETPEEQAQLNLQASKLFKAYEILLLQMSRNKNLADAKNDPVKWQVPGSMDFMEFLHQNGVKNYFVTGAVVEYDEHGHANGFMAEEVETLGYKIGNGGVIDGFYGSAWDKKEPKNEIMQKLCKTMAVNPENLLIVGDGRSEISAAVELGAVAISRLDKNALRAREIHRQIGTGLIVEDYSEIKNIFAGA
;
A
#
# COMPACT_ATOMS: atom_id res chain seq x y z
N MET A 1 3.99 11.67 31.41
CA MET A 1 2.52 11.75 31.43
C MET A 1 2.00 10.63 30.55
N GLN A 2 1.47 9.54 31.17
CA GLN A 2 0.76 8.50 30.46
C GLN A 2 -0.71 8.96 30.34
N GLY A 3 -1.02 9.73 29.30
CA GLY A 3 -2.39 9.90 28.87
C GLY A 3 -2.84 8.63 28.18
N GLU A 4 -3.93 8.01 28.64
CA GLU A 4 -4.57 6.95 27.89
C GLU A 4 -5.19 7.52 26.60
N TYR A 5 -4.44 7.47 25.51
CA TYR A 5 -4.99 7.73 24.20
C TYR A 5 -5.83 6.54 23.77
N ARG A 6 -7.10 6.76 23.42
CA ARG A 6 -8.03 5.66 23.08
C ARG A 6 -7.73 5.02 21.73
N SER A 7 -7.12 5.77 20.81
CA SER A 7 -6.84 5.34 19.41
C SER A 7 -5.36 5.12 19.11
N ILE A 8 -4.45 5.38 20.07
CA ILE A 8 -3.00 5.34 19.86
C ILE A 8 -2.34 4.37 20.81
N GLU A 9 -1.53 3.48 20.26
CA GLU A 9 -0.69 2.56 20.99
C GLU A 9 0.78 2.96 20.82
N VAL A 10 1.46 3.32 21.90
CA VAL A 10 2.88 3.67 21.88
C VAL A 10 3.68 2.38 22.05
N ILE A 11 4.44 2.00 21.01
CA ILE A 11 5.25 0.78 20.98
C ILE A 11 6.69 1.10 21.39
N ASN A 12 7.28 2.08 20.72
CA ASN A 12 8.61 2.57 21.03
C ASN A 12 8.55 4.06 21.36
N THR A 13 9.16 4.43 22.47
CA THR A 13 9.38 5.84 22.77
C THR A 13 10.45 6.37 21.84
N PHE A 14 10.05 7.15 20.85
CA PHE A 14 11.03 7.93 20.12
C PHE A 14 11.40 9.16 20.96
N GLN A 15 12.70 9.39 21.10
CA GLN A 15 13.20 10.64 21.64
C GLN A 15 12.64 11.79 20.79
N SER A 16 12.38 12.95 21.39
CA SER A 16 11.90 14.13 20.67
C SER A 16 12.86 14.43 19.50
N ARG A 17 12.44 14.05 18.30
CA ARG A 17 13.18 14.28 17.05
C ARG A 17 12.48 15.40 16.30
N GLN A 18 13.25 16.32 15.74
CA GLN A 18 12.67 17.33 14.86
C GLN A 18 12.33 16.68 13.52
N ILE A 19 11.06 16.33 13.33
CA ILE A 19 10.57 15.84 12.05
C ILE A 19 10.51 16.99 11.05
N THR A 20 11.14 16.81 9.89
CA THR A 20 11.16 17.80 8.80
C THR A 20 10.45 17.30 7.55
N HIS A 21 10.36 15.99 7.36
CA HIS A 21 9.75 15.35 6.21
C HIS A 21 8.88 14.18 6.65
N VAL A 22 7.75 13.98 5.96
CA VAL A 22 6.88 12.83 6.16
C VAL A 22 6.59 12.18 4.82
N PHE A 23 6.80 10.86 4.74
CA PHE A 23 6.33 10.03 3.65
C PHE A 23 5.08 9.29 4.09
N HIS A 24 4.00 9.54 3.39
CA HIS A 24 2.68 8.98 3.67
C HIS A 24 2.33 7.95 2.60
N ASP A 25 1.94 6.77 2.98
CA ASP A 25 1.15 5.90 2.11
C ASP A 25 -0.26 6.49 1.92
N ILE A 26 -1.04 5.96 0.97
CA ILE A 26 -2.34 6.52 0.62
C ILE A 26 -3.48 5.55 0.96
N ASP A 27 -3.50 4.41 0.27
CA ASP A 27 -4.61 3.46 0.34
C ASP A 27 -4.62 2.76 1.71
N GLY A 28 -5.75 2.83 2.43
CA GLY A 28 -5.85 2.33 3.80
C GLY A 28 -5.20 3.22 4.87
N THR A 29 -4.33 4.15 4.47
CA THR A 29 -3.60 5.06 5.37
C THR A 29 -4.27 6.42 5.49
N HIS A 30 -4.64 7.04 4.38
CA HIS A 30 -5.32 8.34 4.31
C HIS A 30 -6.59 8.30 3.49
N SER A 31 -6.66 7.42 2.47
CA SER A 31 -7.78 7.22 1.57
C SER A 31 -8.46 5.88 1.83
N LEU A 32 -9.80 5.88 1.82
CA LEU A 32 -10.65 4.70 1.87
C LEU A 32 -11.34 4.44 0.52
N ILE A 33 -10.96 5.15 -0.55
CA ILE A 33 -11.61 5.06 -1.87
C ILE A 33 -11.37 3.70 -2.52
N ARG A 34 -10.16 3.16 -2.43
CA ARG A 34 -9.81 1.87 -3.02
C ARG A 34 -10.03 0.73 -2.05
N ASP A 35 -11.14 0.01 -2.19
CA ASP A 35 -11.32 -1.29 -1.54
C ASP A 35 -10.70 -2.37 -2.43
N TRP A 36 -9.37 -2.51 -2.33
CA TRP A 36 -8.57 -3.33 -3.24
C TRP A 36 -8.59 -4.82 -2.91
N VAL A 37 -8.80 -5.18 -1.63
CA VAL A 37 -8.71 -6.58 -1.17
C VAL A 37 -9.70 -7.51 -1.89
N PRO A 38 -10.99 -7.20 -2.04
CA PRO A 38 -11.92 -8.06 -2.77
C PRO A 38 -11.53 -8.25 -4.25
N VAL A 39 -11.05 -7.20 -4.89
CA VAL A 39 -10.63 -7.23 -6.30
C VAL A 39 -9.36 -8.06 -6.47
N MET A 40 -8.38 -7.88 -5.58
CA MET A 40 -7.16 -8.68 -5.57
C MET A 40 -7.47 -10.16 -5.32
N ALA A 41 -8.38 -10.45 -4.40
CA ALA A 41 -8.83 -11.81 -4.13
C ALA A 41 -9.49 -12.46 -5.35
N LEU A 42 -10.32 -11.71 -6.07
CA LEU A 42 -10.94 -12.17 -7.31
C LEU A 42 -9.89 -12.50 -8.38
N VAL A 43 -9.00 -11.55 -8.66
CA VAL A 43 -7.98 -11.69 -9.71
C VAL A 43 -7.05 -12.86 -9.40
N ASN A 44 -6.48 -12.87 -8.20
CA ASN A 44 -5.56 -13.91 -7.78
C ASN A 44 -6.24 -15.28 -7.66
N GLY A 45 -7.46 -15.32 -7.16
CA GLY A 45 -8.21 -16.56 -6.98
C GLY A 45 -8.64 -17.18 -8.30
N ALA A 46 -9.10 -16.38 -9.26
CA ALA A 46 -9.47 -16.85 -10.58
C ALA A 46 -8.24 -17.43 -11.31
N VAL A 47 -7.12 -16.72 -11.31
CA VAL A 47 -5.88 -17.19 -11.94
C VAL A 47 -5.32 -18.42 -11.24
N ALA A 48 -5.28 -18.45 -9.92
CA ALA A 48 -4.80 -19.63 -9.18
C ALA A 48 -5.63 -20.90 -9.47
N ARG A 49 -6.95 -20.74 -9.69
CA ARG A 49 -7.88 -21.84 -9.94
C ARG A 49 -7.92 -22.29 -11.41
N TYR A 50 -7.94 -21.32 -12.35
CA TYR A 50 -8.21 -21.59 -13.76
C TYR A 50 -7.00 -21.40 -14.67
N GLY A 51 -5.88 -20.91 -14.13
CA GLY A 51 -4.71 -20.54 -14.91
C GLY A 51 -4.77 -19.11 -15.44
N MET A 52 -3.69 -18.70 -16.11
CA MET A 52 -3.64 -17.38 -16.75
C MET A 52 -4.60 -17.34 -17.95
N PHE A 53 -5.45 -16.33 -17.97
CA PHE A 53 -6.36 -16.05 -19.08
C PHE A 53 -5.60 -15.49 -20.28
N GLU A 54 -6.07 -15.80 -21.48
CA GLU A 54 -5.49 -15.28 -22.73
C GLU A 54 -6.04 -13.90 -23.09
N GLY A 55 -5.29 -13.16 -23.91
CA GLY A 55 -5.71 -11.88 -24.45
C GLY A 55 -4.95 -10.67 -23.94
N ASN A 56 -5.50 -9.49 -24.23
CA ASN A 56 -5.03 -8.22 -23.68
C ASN A 56 -5.61 -7.98 -22.28
N ALA A 57 -5.18 -6.92 -21.60
CA ALA A 57 -5.57 -6.66 -20.21
C ALA A 57 -7.09 -6.51 -20.01
N LYS A 58 -7.80 -5.95 -20.99
CA LYS A 58 -9.26 -5.77 -20.94
C LYS A 58 -9.99 -7.12 -21.07
N GLU A 59 -9.58 -7.94 -22.03
CA GLU A 59 -10.13 -9.29 -22.25
C GLU A 59 -9.89 -10.19 -21.02
N ILE A 60 -8.70 -10.10 -20.42
CA ILE A 60 -8.36 -10.80 -19.17
C ILE A 60 -9.25 -10.31 -18.02
N ALA A 61 -9.45 -9.01 -17.87
CA ALA A 61 -10.32 -8.45 -16.85
C ALA A 61 -11.78 -8.91 -17.02
N GLU A 62 -12.29 -8.90 -18.24
CA GLU A 62 -13.64 -9.37 -18.56
C GLU A 62 -13.81 -10.87 -18.24
N ALA A 63 -12.83 -11.70 -18.60
CA ALA A 63 -12.82 -13.14 -18.29
C ALA A 63 -12.80 -13.39 -16.77
N ILE A 64 -11.95 -12.68 -16.04
CA ILE A 64 -11.88 -12.78 -14.57
C ILE A 64 -13.19 -12.32 -13.92
N TYR A 65 -13.82 -11.25 -14.43
CA TYR A 65 -15.08 -10.72 -13.89
C TYR A 65 -16.21 -11.74 -13.91
N LEU A 66 -16.23 -12.67 -14.85
CA LEU A 66 -17.25 -13.76 -14.90
C LEU A 66 -17.23 -14.63 -13.65
N HIS A 67 -16.13 -14.64 -12.90
CA HIS A 67 -15.95 -15.40 -11.65
C HIS A 67 -16.22 -14.56 -10.40
N SER A 68 -16.75 -13.35 -10.53
CA SER A 68 -16.94 -12.38 -9.41
C SER A 68 -17.89 -12.87 -8.31
N SER A 69 -18.77 -13.84 -8.60
CA SER A 69 -19.64 -14.47 -7.61
C SER A 69 -19.01 -15.64 -6.84
N GLU A 70 -17.81 -16.06 -7.22
CA GLU A 70 -17.12 -17.17 -6.58
C GLU A 70 -16.41 -16.76 -5.30
N ASN A 71 -16.29 -17.71 -4.37
CA ASN A 71 -15.51 -17.52 -3.14
C ASN A 71 -14.06 -17.99 -3.32
N PHE A 72 -13.15 -17.07 -3.21
CA PHE A 72 -11.70 -17.30 -3.28
C PHE A 72 -11.05 -17.06 -1.90
N ALA A 73 -11.43 -17.85 -0.89
CA ALA A 73 -11.02 -17.63 0.51
C ALA A 73 -9.50 -17.60 0.70
N GLU A 74 -8.75 -18.51 0.05
CA GLU A 74 -7.28 -18.55 0.14
C GLU A 74 -6.63 -17.31 -0.49
N ALA A 75 -7.11 -16.90 -1.66
CA ALA A 75 -6.62 -15.69 -2.30
C ALA A 75 -6.96 -14.42 -1.50
N ARG A 76 -8.14 -14.40 -0.85
CA ARG A 76 -8.51 -13.30 0.04
C ARG A 76 -7.61 -13.25 1.28
N LYS A 77 -7.34 -14.40 1.90
CA LYS A 77 -6.41 -14.49 3.03
C LYS A 77 -5.01 -14.01 2.61
N PHE A 78 -4.52 -14.48 1.46
CA PHE A 78 -3.23 -14.05 0.94
C PHE A 78 -3.20 -12.53 0.68
N ALA A 79 -4.24 -11.95 0.05
CA ALA A 79 -4.31 -10.52 -0.20
C ALA A 79 -4.19 -9.69 1.09
N ILE A 80 -4.94 -10.09 2.14
CA ILE A 80 -4.90 -9.40 3.44
C ILE A 80 -3.52 -9.53 4.09
N GLU A 81 -2.95 -10.72 4.08
CA GLU A 81 -1.70 -10.99 4.78
C GLU A 81 -0.46 -10.53 4.01
N SER A 82 -0.58 -10.29 2.70
CA SER A 82 0.46 -9.70 1.86
C SER A 82 0.30 -8.20 1.62
N ALA A 83 -0.58 -7.54 2.36
CA ALA A 83 -0.73 -6.08 2.28
C ALA A 83 0.62 -5.38 2.45
N GLY A 84 0.86 -4.36 1.62
CA GLY A 84 2.14 -3.65 1.56
C GLY A 84 3.19 -4.26 0.64
N LEU A 85 2.98 -5.47 0.10
CA LEU A 85 3.79 -5.97 -1.01
C LEU A 85 3.37 -5.32 -2.34
N SER A 86 4.28 -5.33 -3.33
CA SER A 86 3.91 -4.87 -4.65
C SER A 86 2.80 -5.75 -5.24
N ALA A 87 1.83 -5.14 -5.93
CA ALA A 87 0.78 -5.88 -6.61
C ALA A 87 1.34 -6.94 -7.58
N LEU A 88 2.47 -6.67 -8.24
CA LEU A 88 3.15 -7.64 -9.09
C LEU A 88 3.60 -8.89 -8.34
N THR A 89 4.07 -8.75 -7.09
CA THR A 89 4.43 -9.91 -6.25
C THR A 89 3.19 -10.74 -5.90
N GLN A 90 2.06 -10.08 -5.64
CA GLN A 90 0.79 -10.77 -5.39
C GLN A 90 0.28 -11.49 -6.66
N MET A 91 0.42 -10.90 -7.84
CA MET A 91 0.10 -11.56 -9.12
C MET A 91 1.00 -12.78 -9.40
N GLU A 92 2.30 -12.67 -9.08
CA GLU A 92 3.23 -13.79 -9.21
C GLU A 92 2.81 -14.98 -8.34
N TRP A 93 2.32 -14.74 -7.12
CA TRP A 93 1.75 -15.79 -6.28
C TRP A 93 0.63 -16.54 -7.00
N ALA A 94 -0.34 -15.86 -7.59
CA ALA A 94 -1.45 -16.48 -8.29
C ALA A 94 -0.99 -17.36 -9.48
N LEU A 95 -0.04 -16.86 -10.26
CA LEU A 95 0.54 -17.60 -11.39
C LEU A 95 1.31 -18.84 -10.95
N ARG A 96 1.99 -18.78 -9.81
CA ARG A 96 2.68 -19.95 -9.24
C ARG A 96 1.70 -20.98 -8.72
N MET A 97 0.61 -20.54 -8.09
CA MET A 97 -0.47 -21.44 -7.63
C MET A 97 -1.15 -22.13 -8.80
N ALA A 98 -1.38 -21.43 -9.92
CA ALA A 98 -1.97 -21.99 -11.13
C ALA A 98 -1.15 -23.12 -11.78
N LYS A 99 0.16 -23.14 -11.61
CA LYS A 99 1.04 -24.20 -12.11
C LYS A 99 1.01 -25.48 -11.28
N ARG A 100 0.33 -25.48 -10.13
CA ARG A 100 0.28 -26.61 -9.21
C ARG A 100 -1.05 -27.31 -9.33
N LEU A 101 -0.99 -28.58 -9.76
CA LEU A 101 -2.16 -29.43 -9.97
C LEU A 101 -2.58 -30.22 -8.72
N ASP A 102 -1.88 -30.06 -7.59
CA ASP A 102 -2.16 -30.77 -6.36
C ASP A 102 -3.04 -29.99 -5.38
N ASN A 103 -3.66 -30.71 -4.44
CA ASN A 103 -4.52 -30.14 -3.40
C ASN A 103 -3.75 -29.48 -2.25
N SER A 104 -2.46 -29.25 -2.39
CA SER A 104 -1.59 -28.62 -1.37
C SER A 104 -1.68 -27.09 -1.33
N SER A 105 -2.62 -26.50 -2.04
CA SER A 105 -2.75 -25.05 -2.18
C SER A 105 -2.82 -24.32 -0.84
N SER A 106 -3.54 -24.84 0.14
CA SER A 106 -3.66 -24.21 1.46
C SER A 106 -2.35 -24.28 2.25
N GLU A 107 -1.70 -25.44 2.30
CA GLU A 107 -0.41 -25.60 2.98
C GLU A 107 0.70 -24.77 2.31
N LEU A 108 0.71 -24.73 0.99
CA LEU A 108 1.63 -23.87 0.27
C LEU A 108 1.38 -22.39 0.55
N ASN A 109 0.13 -21.98 0.56
CA ASN A 109 -0.26 -20.61 0.86
C ASN A 109 0.25 -20.19 2.25
N GLU A 110 0.09 -21.04 3.27
CA GLU A 110 0.64 -20.79 4.61
C GLU A 110 2.17 -20.63 4.59
N LYS A 111 2.88 -21.48 3.86
CA LYS A 111 4.35 -21.37 3.73
C LYS A 111 4.78 -20.09 3.02
N ILE A 112 4.05 -19.67 1.99
CA ILE A 112 4.29 -18.42 1.27
C ILE A 112 4.04 -17.23 2.17
N ILE A 113 2.91 -17.22 2.89
CA ILE A 113 2.58 -16.16 3.85
C ILE A 113 3.66 -16.07 4.92
N GLU A 114 4.11 -17.21 5.47
CA GLU A 114 5.19 -17.24 6.46
C GLU A 114 6.50 -16.67 5.90
N ALA A 115 6.86 -17.02 4.66
CA ALA A 115 8.05 -16.47 4.00
C ALA A 115 7.94 -14.94 3.82
N ILE A 116 6.76 -14.43 3.48
CA ILE A 116 6.48 -12.99 3.41
C ILE A 116 6.71 -12.34 4.78
N TRP A 117 6.19 -12.96 5.83
CA TRP A 117 6.37 -12.45 7.20
C TRP A 117 7.81 -12.46 7.68
N GLN A 118 8.65 -13.31 7.10
CA GLN A 118 10.10 -13.35 7.33
C GLN A 118 10.88 -12.34 6.44
N GLY A 119 10.21 -11.47 5.71
CA GLY A 119 10.84 -10.47 4.87
C GLY A 119 11.22 -10.97 3.46
N LYS A 120 10.80 -12.15 3.07
CA LYS A 120 11.08 -12.71 1.74
C LYS A 120 9.97 -12.29 0.76
N GLU A 121 10.23 -11.29 -0.04
CA GLU A 121 9.27 -10.80 -1.04
C GLU A 121 9.18 -11.65 -2.32
N ARG A 122 10.15 -12.52 -2.56
CA ARG A 122 10.18 -13.36 -3.75
C ARG A 122 10.08 -14.84 -3.38
N PHE A 123 9.18 -15.51 -4.06
CA PHE A 123 9.00 -16.96 -4.01
C PHE A 123 9.88 -17.61 -5.06
N ALA A 124 11.15 -17.26 -5.16
CA ALA A 124 12.04 -17.92 -6.09
C ALA A 124 12.04 -19.42 -5.78
N ASN A 125 11.55 -20.21 -6.72
CA ASN A 125 11.85 -21.63 -6.74
C ASN A 125 13.28 -21.72 -7.27
N GLU A 126 14.21 -22.28 -6.53
CA GLU A 126 15.60 -22.46 -6.94
C GLU A 126 15.77 -23.22 -8.27
N SER A 127 14.69 -23.85 -8.72
CA SER A 127 14.63 -24.62 -9.98
C SER A 127 14.17 -23.81 -11.20
N GLU A 128 13.79 -22.54 -11.07
CA GLU A 128 13.31 -21.75 -12.21
C GLU A 128 14.48 -21.23 -13.05
N THR A 129 14.37 -21.40 -14.36
CA THR A 129 15.31 -20.79 -15.31
C THR A 129 15.06 -19.27 -15.45
N PRO A 130 16.05 -18.50 -15.90
CA PRO A 130 15.86 -17.06 -16.20
C PRO A 130 14.71 -16.80 -17.18
N GLU A 131 14.48 -17.69 -18.14
CA GLU A 131 13.40 -17.63 -19.13
C GLU A 131 12.04 -17.82 -18.48
N GLU A 132 11.90 -18.78 -17.56
CA GLU A 132 10.66 -19.01 -16.80
C GLU A 132 10.33 -17.82 -15.90
N GLN A 133 11.33 -17.25 -15.24
CA GLN A 133 11.14 -16.05 -14.44
C GLN A 133 10.74 -14.84 -15.30
N ALA A 134 11.34 -14.67 -16.48
CA ALA A 134 10.96 -13.60 -17.41
C ALA A 134 9.52 -13.77 -17.90
N GLN A 135 9.10 -14.99 -18.17
CA GLN A 135 7.70 -15.29 -18.56
C GLN A 135 6.72 -15.00 -17.42
N LEU A 136 7.04 -15.37 -16.18
CA LEU A 136 6.24 -15.03 -15.00
C LEU A 136 6.08 -13.52 -14.83
N ASN A 137 7.17 -12.78 -14.96
CA ASN A 137 7.14 -11.32 -14.86
C ASN A 137 6.26 -10.69 -15.94
N LEU A 138 6.32 -11.20 -17.17
CA LEU A 138 5.47 -10.73 -18.26
C LEU A 138 3.99 -11.01 -17.99
N GLN A 139 3.65 -12.21 -17.52
CA GLN A 139 2.29 -12.59 -17.16
C GLN A 139 1.78 -11.77 -15.96
N ALA A 140 2.60 -11.58 -14.92
CA ALA A 140 2.27 -10.75 -13.76
C ALA A 140 1.97 -9.30 -14.17
N SER A 141 2.74 -8.73 -15.10
CA SER A 141 2.51 -7.39 -15.62
C SER A 141 1.19 -7.27 -16.40
N LYS A 142 0.83 -8.28 -17.19
CA LYS A 142 -0.48 -8.31 -17.87
C LYS A 142 -1.63 -8.43 -16.87
N LEU A 143 -1.48 -9.31 -15.88
CA LEU A 143 -2.47 -9.52 -14.85
C LEU A 143 -2.66 -8.27 -13.98
N PHE A 144 -1.58 -7.56 -13.67
CA PHE A 144 -1.65 -6.28 -12.95
C PHE A 144 -2.47 -5.23 -13.72
N LYS A 145 -2.29 -5.11 -15.03
CA LYS A 145 -3.11 -4.21 -15.84
C LYS A 145 -4.59 -4.60 -15.83
N ALA A 146 -4.90 -5.89 -15.85
CA ALA A 146 -6.27 -6.38 -15.74
C ALA A 146 -6.87 -6.10 -14.34
N TYR A 147 -6.07 -6.26 -13.29
CA TYR A 147 -6.45 -5.91 -11.92
C TYR A 147 -6.79 -4.42 -11.79
N GLU A 148 -5.97 -3.51 -12.33
CA GLU A 148 -6.25 -2.08 -12.29
C GLU A 148 -7.59 -1.75 -12.99
N ILE A 149 -7.88 -2.38 -14.13
CA ILE A 149 -9.18 -2.22 -14.80
C ILE A 149 -10.34 -2.66 -13.88
N LEU A 150 -10.22 -3.82 -13.25
CA LEU A 150 -11.23 -4.33 -12.34
C LEU A 150 -11.37 -3.48 -11.08
N LEU A 151 -10.25 -2.99 -10.53
CA LEU A 151 -10.25 -2.09 -9.37
C LEU A 151 -11.02 -0.80 -9.67
N LEU A 152 -10.79 -0.22 -10.85
CA LEU A 152 -11.54 0.95 -11.30
C LEU A 152 -13.04 0.66 -11.42
N GLN A 153 -13.42 -0.47 -12.02
CA GLN A 153 -14.81 -0.81 -12.28
C GLN A 153 -15.58 -1.23 -11.03
N MET A 154 -14.99 -2.06 -10.19
CA MET A 154 -15.69 -2.72 -9.07
C MET A 154 -15.66 -1.88 -7.78
N SER A 155 -14.68 -1.01 -7.61
CA SER A 155 -14.48 -0.28 -6.35
C SER A 155 -14.31 1.22 -6.61
N ARG A 156 -13.21 1.62 -7.19
CA ARG A 156 -12.74 3.00 -7.26
C ARG A 156 -13.77 3.98 -7.82
N ASN A 157 -14.34 3.72 -8.99
CA ASN A 157 -15.21 4.72 -9.67
C ASN A 157 -16.49 5.01 -8.88
N LYS A 158 -17.06 3.98 -8.24
CA LYS A 158 -18.23 4.13 -7.39
C LYS A 158 -17.89 4.94 -6.14
N ASN A 159 -16.82 4.58 -5.46
CA ASN A 159 -16.39 5.21 -4.22
C ASN A 159 -15.96 6.66 -4.45
N LEU A 160 -15.24 6.92 -5.55
CA LEU A 160 -14.85 8.27 -5.94
C LEU A 160 -16.07 9.17 -6.26
N ALA A 161 -17.09 8.62 -6.92
CA ALA A 161 -18.30 9.38 -7.19
C ALA A 161 -19.03 9.79 -5.89
N ASP A 162 -19.03 8.92 -4.88
CA ASP A 162 -19.55 9.23 -3.54
C ASP A 162 -18.63 10.23 -2.82
N ALA A 163 -17.31 10.05 -2.90
CA ALA A 163 -16.32 10.96 -2.30
C ALA A 163 -16.38 12.39 -2.84
N LYS A 164 -16.76 12.58 -4.10
CA LYS A 164 -16.99 13.92 -4.68
C LYS A 164 -18.15 14.67 -3.99
N ASN A 165 -19.09 13.96 -3.38
CA ASN A 165 -20.20 14.54 -2.63
C ASN A 165 -19.88 14.64 -1.13
N ASP A 166 -19.16 13.68 -0.57
CA ASP A 166 -18.78 13.62 0.85
C ASP A 166 -17.35 13.10 1.00
N PRO A 167 -16.34 13.94 0.77
CA PRO A 167 -14.94 13.53 0.83
C PRO A 167 -14.50 13.06 2.22
N VAL A 168 -15.07 13.63 3.28
CA VAL A 168 -14.68 13.31 4.67
C VAL A 168 -15.00 11.86 5.02
N LYS A 169 -16.08 11.31 4.49
CA LYS A 169 -16.45 9.90 4.66
C LYS A 169 -15.40 8.93 4.13
N TRP A 170 -14.63 9.36 3.14
CA TRP A 170 -13.65 8.55 2.43
C TRP A 170 -12.20 8.84 2.86
N GLN A 171 -12.03 9.68 3.85
CA GLN A 171 -10.75 9.88 4.56
C GLN A 171 -10.67 8.99 5.80
N VAL A 172 -9.48 8.59 6.19
CA VAL A 172 -9.25 8.10 7.56
C VAL A 172 -9.48 9.27 8.52
N PRO A 173 -10.26 9.10 9.59
CA PRO A 173 -10.60 10.21 10.49
C PRO A 173 -9.37 10.96 11.00
N GLY A 174 -9.44 12.29 11.01
CA GLY A 174 -8.35 13.18 11.44
C GLY A 174 -7.17 13.31 10.47
N SER A 175 -7.23 12.63 9.32
CA SER A 175 -6.13 12.61 8.36
C SER A 175 -5.78 13.99 7.80
N MET A 176 -6.76 14.73 7.31
CA MET A 176 -6.53 16.09 6.79
C MET A 176 -5.96 17.00 7.87
N ASP A 177 -6.56 16.97 9.05
CA ASP A 177 -6.11 17.76 10.20
C ASP A 177 -4.66 17.46 10.60
N PHE A 178 -4.26 16.19 10.49
CA PHE A 178 -2.88 15.79 10.77
C PHE A 178 -1.91 16.35 9.73
N MET A 179 -2.24 16.26 8.45
CA MET A 179 -1.40 16.83 7.39
C MET A 179 -1.31 18.34 7.45
N GLU A 180 -2.42 19.01 7.71
CA GLU A 180 -2.41 20.48 7.93
C GLU A 180 -1.56 20.87 9.13
N PHE A 181 -1.65 20.15 10.24
CA PHE A 181 -0.81 20.37 11.41
C PHE A 181 0.67 20.24 11.08
N LEU A 182 1.07 19.20 10.36
CA LEU A 182 2.45 19.02 9.92
C LEU A 182 2.90 20.19 9.02
N HIS A 183 2.11 20.53 8.02
CA HIS A 183 2.39 21.61 7.08
C HIS A 183 2.53 22.99 7.79
N GLN A 184 1.64 23.30 8.72
CA GLN A 184 1.68 24.55 9.52
C GLN A 184 2.92 24.64 10.42
N ASN A 185 3.49 23.49 10.81
CA ASN A 185 4.76 23.40 11.54
C ASN A 185 6.00 23.32 10.64
N GLY A 186 5.85 23.59 9.34
CA GLY A 186 6.96 23.62 8.38
C GLY A 186 7.47 22.25 7.94
N VAL A 187 6.72 21.19 8.25
CA VAL A 187 7.06 19.82 7.85
C VAL A 187 6.59 19.60 6.41
N LYS A 188 7.44 18.95 5.61
CA LYS A 188 7.17 18.61 4.21
C LYS A 188 6.47 17.27 4.11
N ASN A 189 5.29 17.25 3.46
CA ASN A 189 4.46 16.07 3.31
C ASN A 189 4.56 15.52 1.89
N TYR A 190 4.84 14.24 1.75
CA TYR A 190 4.93 13.56 0.45
C TYR A 190 4.07 12.31 0.45
N PHE A 191 3.25 12.13 -0.57
CA PHE A 191 2.63 10.84 -0.83
C PHE A 191 3.60 9.89 -1.53
N VAL A 192 3.71 8.66 -1.03
CA VAL A 192 4.50 7.58 -1.62
C VAL A 192 3.65 6.32 -1.66
N THR A 193 3.22 5.91 -2.85
CA THR A 193 2.31 4.77 -3.04
C THR A 193 2.95 3.65 -3.87
N GLY A 194 2.48 2.43 -3.69
CA GLY A 194 2.77 1.31 -4.60
C GLY A 194 1.95 1.33 -5.89
N ALA A 195 0.88 2.13 -5.95
CA ALA A 195 0.08 2.30 -7.15
C ALA A 195 0.82 3.11 -8.24
N VAL A 196 0.30 3.04 -9.46
CA VAL A 196 0.85 3.82 -10.57
C VAL A 196 0.49 5.30 -10.40
N VAL A 197 1.51 6.14 -10.48
CA VAL A 197 1.37 7.60 -10.55
C VAL A 197 1.83 8.07 -11.91
N GLU A 198 0.96 8.77 -12.61
CA GLU A 198 1.26 9.39 -13.90
C GLU A 198 1.70 10.84 -13.67
N TYR A 199 2.47 11.38 -14.60
CA TYR A 199 2.95 12.76 -14.55
C TYR A 199 2.71 13.46 -15.88
N ASP A 200 2.36 14.73 -15.82
CA ASP A 200 2.26 15.57 -16.99
C ASP A 200 3.66 15.98 -17.52
N GLU A 201 3.67 16.74 -18.61
CA GLU A 201 4.90 17.25 -19.25
C GLU A 201 5.71 18.21 -18.34
N HIS A 202 5.09 18.72 -17.27
CA HIS A 202 5.73 19.60 -16.28
C HIS A 202 6.16 18.85 -15.03
N GLY A 203 5.93 17.52 -14.95
CA GLY A 203 6.27 16.67 -13.82
C GLY A 203 5.27 16.75 -12.66
N HIS A 204 4.08 17.30 -12.87
CA HIS A 204 3.02 17.25 -11.86
C HIS A 204 2.31 15.91 -11.92
N ALA A 205 2.03 15.35 -10.75
CA ALA A 205 1.25 14.14 -10.65
C ALA A 205 -0.16 14.34 -11.22
N ASN A 206 -0.58 13.42 -12.06
CA ASN A 206 -1.91 13.39 -12.65
C ASN A 206 -2.46 11.96 -12.71
N GLY A 207 -3.54 11.74 -13.44
CA GLY A 207 -4.17 10.44 -13.57
C GLY A 207 -5.03 10.06 -12.36
N PHE A 208 -5.32 8.77 -12.27
CA PHE A 208 -6.34 8.28 -11.32
C PHE A 208 -5.98 8.51 -9.85
N MET A 209 -4.72 8.32 -9.47
CA MET A 209 -4.31 8.51 -8.07
C MET A 209 -4.33 9.99 -7.65
N ALA A 210 -3.90 10.89 -8.53
CA ALA A 210 -3.97 12.32 -8.26
C ALA A 210 -5.43 12.78 -8.11
N GLU A 211 -6.33 12.35 -9.02
CA GLU A 211 -7.76 12.65 -8.93
C GLU A 211 -8.37 12.20 -7.59
N GLU A 212 -7.99 11.01 -7.10
CA GLU A 212 -8.51 10.47 -5.83
C GLU A 212 -8.11 11.35 -4.64
N VAL A 213 -6.82 11.62 -4.50
CA VAL A 213 -6.33 12.39 -3.35
C VAL A 213 -6.80 13.84 -3.39
N GLU A 214 -6.88 14.43 -4.56
CA GLU A 214 -7.43 15.78 -4.72
C GLU A 214 -8.93 15.84 -4.45
N THR A 215 -9.70 14.81 -4.84
CA THR A 215 -11.12 14.68 -4.48
C THR A 215 -11.30 14.62 -2.96
N LEU A 216 -10.38 14.00 -2.24
CA LEU A 216 -10.37 14.01 -0.78
C LEU A 216 -9.90 15.33 -0.16
N GLY A 217 -9.50 16.32 -0.98
CA GLY A 217 -9.05 17.63 -0.52
C GLY A 217 -7.54 17.74 -0.28
N TYR A 218 -6.77 16.68 -0.53
CA TYR A 218 -5.30 16.72 -0.42
C TYR A 218 -4.70 17.43 -1.63
N LYS A 219 -4.62 18.74 -1.57
CA LYS A 219 -4.06 19.54 -2.65
C LYS A 219 -2.55 19.30 -2.79
N ILE A 220 -2.11 18.96 -4.00
CA ILE A 220 -0.72 18.66 -4.33
C ILE A 220 -0.03 19.90 -4.87
N GLY A 221 1.24 20.10 -4.49
CA GLY A 221 2.10 21.17 -5.01
C GLY A 221 1.84 22.54 -4.36
N ASN A 222 2.13 23.61 -5.11
CA ASN A 222 2.16 24.97 -4.60
C ASN A 222 0.89 25.38 -3.84
N GLY A 223 1.04 25.70 -2.56
CA GLY A 223 -0.04 26.12 -1.65
C GLY A 223 -0.95 24.97 -1.22
N GLY A 224 -0.56 23.73 -1.46
CA GLY A 224 -1.20 22.52 -0.95
C GLY A 224 -0.53 22.01 0.31
N VAL A 225 -1.19 21.04 0.96
CA VAL A 225 -0.65 20.33 2.13
C VAL A 225 0.31 19.22 1.74
N ILE A 226 0.35 18.83 0.46
CA ILE A 226 1.20 17.79 -0.11
C ILE A 226 2.25 18.43 -1.01
N ASP A 227 3.52 18.33 -0.63
CA ASP A 227 4.66 18.91 -1.37
C ASP A 227 5.06 18.10 -2.61
N GLY A 228 4.75 16.80 -2.65
CA GLY A 228 5.02 15.95 -3.81
C GLY A 228 4.33 14.60 -3.71
N PHE A 229 4.25 13.91 -4.85
CA PHE A 229 3.53 12.66 -4.99
C PHE A 229 4.34 11.69 -5.84
N TYR A 230 4.59 10.49 -5.32
CA TYR A 230 5.48 9.50 -5.93
C TYR A 230 4.86 8.11 -5.89
N GLY A 231 5.06 7.34 -6.94
CA GLY A 231 4.53 5.98 -7.06
C GLY A 231 5.24 5.16 -8.13
N SER A 232 4.71 3.96 -8.39
CA SER A 232 5.16 3.06 -9.44
C SER A 232 4.83 3.61 -10.84
N ALA A 233 5.43 3.02 -11.87
CA ALA A 233 5.09 3.25 -13.28
C ALA A 233 4.49 1.97 -13.91
N TRP A 234 3.78 2.12 -15.03
CA TRP A 234 3.14 1.00 -15.74
C TRP A 234 4.10 -0.06 -16.25
N ASP A 235 5.30 0.36 -16.60
CA ASP A 235 6.33 -0.45 -17.26
C ASP A 235 7.49 -0.83 -16.34
N LYS A 236 7.55 -0.24 -15.15
CA LYS A 236 8.66 -0.41 -14.22
C LYS A 236 8.16 -0.77 -12.83
N LYS A 237 8.59 -1.93 -12.35
CA LYS A 237 8.42 -2.33 -10.96
C LYS A 237 9.39 -1.51 -10.09
N GLU A 238 8.89 -0.53 -9.39
CA GLU A 238 9.64 0.17 -8.34
C GLU A 238 8.99 -0.15 -6.97
N PRO A 239 9.62 -0.98 -6.15
CA PRO A 239 9.17 -1.23 -4.78
C PRO A 239 9.15 0.07 -3.98
N LYS A 240 8.14 0.23 -3.13
CA LYS A 240 7.91 1.46 -2.35
C LYS A 240 9.13 1.84 -1.49
N ASN A 241 9.83 0.87 -0.92
CA ASN A 241 11.06 1.09 -0.15
C ASN A 241 12.20 1.69 -1.00
N GLU A 242 12.35 1.26 -2.27
CA GLU A 242 13.34 1.82 -3.19
C GLU A 242 13.00 3.28 -3.55
N ILE A 243 11.72 3.57 -3.78
CA ILE A 243 11.24 4.94 -4.01
C ILE A 243 11.59 5.83 -2.80
N MET A 244 11.28 5.38 -1.58
CA MET A 244 11.57 6.11 -0.34
C MET A 244 13.07 6.36 -0.15
N GLN A 245 13.91 5.34 -0.37
CA GLN A 245 15.38 5.49 -0.28
C GLN A 245 15.92 6.48 -1.32
N LYS A 246 15.40 6.44 -2.55
CA LYS A 246 15.77 7.37 -3.61
C LYS A 246 15.37 8.81 -3.26
N LEU A 247 14.17 9.00 -2.72
CA LEU A 247 13.68 10.31 -2.28
C LEU A 247 14.54 10.87 -1.16
N CYS A 248 14.89 10.08 -0.13
CA CYS A 248 15.79 10.50 0.94
C CYS A 248 17.14 11.01 0.39
N LYS A 249 17.71 10.30 -0.59
CA LYS A 249 18.98 10.71 -1.22
C LYS A 249 18.82 11.98 -2.04
N THR A 250 17.77 12.05 -2.88
CA THR A 250 17.53 13.17 -3.79
C THR A 250 17.24 14.47 -3.04
N MET A 251 16.47 14.37 -1.95
CA MET A 251 16.07 15.53 -1.14
C MET A 251 17.08 15.81 0.01
N ALA A 252 18.14 15.02 0.13
CA ALA A 252 19.11 15.09 1.23
C ALA A 252 18.46 15.07 2.63
N VAL A 253 17.39 14.24 2.78
CA VAL A 253 16.68 14.09 4.05
C VAL A 253 17.54 13.26 5.01
N ASN A 254 17.79 13.79 6.21
CA ASN A 254 18.34 12.97 7.28
C ASN A 254 17.25 12.01 7.79
N PRO A 255 17.47 10.67 7.73
CA PRO A 255 16.46 9.71 8.19
C PRO A 255 16.00 9.92 9.64
N GLU A 256 16.83 10.45 10.51
CA GLU A 256 16.45 10.79 11.89
C GLU A 256 15.35 11.85 11.97
N ASN A 257 15.20 12.69 10.92
CA ASN A 257 14.22 13.76 10.81
C ASN A 257 13.05 13.36 9.90
N LEU A 258 12.98 12.09 9.52
CA LEU A 258 11.94 11.52 8.66
C LEU A 258 10.91 10.76 9.49
N LEU A 259 9.65 10.97 9.17
CA LEU A 259 8.53 10.16 9.60
C LEU A 259 7.97 9.39 8.41
N ILE A 260 7.67 8.12 8.57
CA ILE A 260 6.97 7.29 7.58
C ILE A 260 5.67 6.81 8.18
N VAL A 261 4.57 7.01 7.46
CA VAL A 261 3.20 6.66 7.88
C VAL A 261 2.60 5.72 6.85
N GLY A 262 2.13 4.55 7.29
CA GLY A 262 1.54 3.57 6.39
C GLY A 262 0.76 2.47 7.13
N ASP A 263 -0.02 1.71 6.38
CA ASP A 263 -0.75 0.54 6.88
C ASP A 263 -0.04 -0.78 6.52
N GLY A 264 0.88 -0.73 5.57
CA GLY A 264 1.60 -1.90 5.08
C GLY A 264 2.92 -2.16 5.81
N ARG A 265 3.30 -3.42 5.87
CA ARG A 265 4.56 -3.85 6.46
C ARG A 265 5.78 -3.28 5.75
N SER A 266 5.71 -3.12 4.43
CA SER A 266 6.85 -2.65 3.62
C SER A 266 7.30 -1.25 3.98
N GLU A 267 6.36 -0.35 4.25
CA GLU A 267 6.63 1.02 4.66
C GLU A 267 7.26 1.07 6.04
N ILE A 268 6.73 0.27 6.96
CA ILE A 268 7.22 0.24 8.34
C ILE A 268 8.60 -0.40 8.41
N SER A 269 8.84 -1.48 7.67
CA SER A 269 10.19 -2.06 7.54
C SER A 269 11.18 -1.05 6.95
N ALA A 270 10.78 -0.35 5.88
CA ALA A 270 11.62 0.68 5.26
C ALA A 270 11.95 1.82 6.24
N ALA A 271 10.98 2.25 7.06
CA ALA A 271 11.19 3.26 8.08
C ALA A 271 12.25 2.82 9.10
N VAL A 272 12.11 1.62 9.64
CA VAL A 272 13.03 1.06 10.64
C VAL A 272 14.43 0.86 10.05
N GLU A 273 14.54 0.31 8.84
CA GLU A 273 15.82 0.13 8.13
C GLU A 273 16.53 1.46 7.86
N LEU A 274 15.78 2.51 7.55
CA LEU A 274 16.33 3.86 7.37
C LEU A 274 16.70 4.55 8.68
N GLY A 275 16.21 4.09 9.82
CA GLY A 275 16.33 4.79 11.11
C GLY A 275 15.33 5.93 11.28
N ALA A 276 14.30 5.98 10.46
CA ALA A 276 13.19 6.94 10.53
C ALA A 276 12.19 6.56 11.63
N VAL A 277 11.33 7.51 12.00
CA VAL A 277 10.17 7.23 12.87
C VAL A 277 9.09 6.56 12.03
N ALA A 278 8.47 5.50 12.55
CA ALA A 278 7.39 4.78 11.89
C ALA A 278 6.06 4.96 12.64
N ILE A 279 4.99 5.25 11.92
CA ILE A 279 3.61 5.21 12.39
C ILE A 279 2.82 4.22 11.54
N SER A 280 2.26 3.21 12.19
CA SER A 280 1.39 2.23 11.56
C SER A 280 -0.08 2.63 11.73
N ARG A 281 -0.78 2.86 10.64
CA ARG A 281 -2.24 3.02 10.67
C ARG A 281 -2.89 1.65 10.51
N LEU A 282 -3.48 1.10 11.54
CA LEU A 282 -4.07 -0.24 11.53
C LEU A 282 -5.40 -0.28 12.25
N ASP A 283 -6.38 -0.92 11.62
CA ASP A 283 -7.68 -1.14 12.24
C ASP A 283 -7.54 -1.94 13.55
N LYS A 284 -8.44 -1.67 14.50
CA LYS A 284 -8.46 -2.32 15.81
C LYS A 284 -8.44 -3.84 15.73
N ASN A 285 -9.14 -4.39 14.74
CA ASN A 285 -9.31 -5.84 14.58
C ASN A 285 -8.19 -6.49 13.73
N ALA A 286 -7.24 -5.73 13.22
CA ALA A 286 -6.10 -6.24 12.46
C ALA A 286 -5.01 -6.82 13.39
N LEU A 287 -5.38 -7.78 14.26
CA LEU A 287 -4.55 -8.25 15.35
C LEU A 287 -3.19 -8.78 14.90
N ARG A 288 -3.16 -9.57 13.81
CA ARG A 288 -1.91 -10.13 13.28
C ARG A 288 -1.01 -9.03 12.70
N ALA A 289 -1.57 -8.10 11.92
CA ALA A 289 -0.81 -6.98 11.39
C ALA A 289 -0.23 -6.11 12.52
N ARG A 290 -1.01 -5.82 13.54
CA ARG A 290 -0.56 -5.06 14.73
C ARG A 290 0.61 -5.75 15.42
N GLU A 291 0.53 -7.07 15.61
CA GLU A 291 1.63 -7.84 16.23
C GLU A 291 2.91 -7.80 15.38
N ILE A 292 2.77 -7.95 14.07
CA ILE A 292 3.91 -7.90 13.14
C ILE A 292 4.55 -6.53 13.12
N HIS A 293 3.75 -5.45 13.08
CA HIS A 293 4.28 -4.09 13.10
C HIS A 293 4.99 -3.77 14.43
N ARG A 294 4.55 -4.35 15.55
CA ARG A 294 5.31 -4.30 16.84
C ARG A 294 6.66 -4.98 16.70
N GLN A 295 6.69 -6.19 16.13
CA GLN A 295 7.92 -6.96 15.95
C GLN A 295 8.90 -6.29 14.99
N ILE A 296 8.42 -5.61 13.95
CA ILE A 296 9.25 -4.81 13.05
C ILE A 296 9.86 -3.61 13.79
N GLY A 297 9.17 -3.05 14.78
CA GLY A 297 9.67 -1.94 15.57
C GLY A 297 9.04 -0.60 15.24
N THR A 298 7.76 -0.58 14.83
CA THR A 298 7.01 0.67 14.68
C THR A 298 7.06 1.52 15.96
N GLY A 299 7.04 2.83 15.83
CA GLY A 299 6.97 3.74 16.97
C GLY A 299 5.57 3.81 17.57
N LEU A 300 4.58 4.01 16.71
CA LEU A 300 3.17 4.11 17.09
C LEU A 300 2.33 3.18 16.22
N ILE A 301 1.22 2.68 16.81
CA ILE A 301 0.10 2.12 16.05
C ILE A 301 -1.11 3.00 16.34
N VAL A 302 -1.74 3.50 15.28
CA VAL A 302 -2.94 4.35 15.35
C VAL A 302 -4.09 3.71 14.59
N GLU A 303 -5.31 3.88 15.09
CA GLU A 303 -6.52 3.50 14.34
C GLU A 303 -6.94 4.62 13.38
N ASP A 304 -6.77 5.86 13.82
CA ASP A 304 -7.00 7.09 13.09
C ASP A 304 -6.07 8.20 13.59
N TYR A 305 -6.20 9.41 13.03
CA TYR A 305 -5.33 10.54 13.35
C TYR A 305 -5.95 11.56 14.30
N SER A 306 -7.14 11.31 14.85
CA SER A 306 -7.90 12.29 15.63
C SER A 306 -7.13 12.79 16.87
N GLU A 307 -6.34 11.92 17.50
CA GLU A 307 -5.58 12.24 18.73
C GLU A 307 -4.08 12.47 18.48
N ILE A 308 -3.58 12.24 17.24
CA ILE A 308 -2.13 12.19 16.98
C ILE A 308 -1.41 13.53 17.22
N LYS A 309 -2.09 14.64 17.01
CA LYS A 309 -1.54 15.98 17.27
C LYS A 309 -1.07 16.17 18.71
N ASN A 310 -1.74 15.51 19.67
CA ASN A 310 -1.42 15.62 21.10
C ASN A 310 -0.04 15.02 21.42
N ILE A 311 0.40 14.03 20.65
CA ILE A 311 1.74 13.43 20.81
C ILE A 311 2.81 14.37 20.29
N PHE A 312 2.59 15.00 19.15
CA PHE A 312 3.57 15.90 18.54
C PHE A 312 3.59 17.31 19.19
N ALA A 313 2.48 17.75 19.78
CA ALA A 313 2.43 19.05 20.48
C ALA A 313 3.05 19.01 21.90
N GLY A 314 3.27 17.84 22.46
CA GLY A 314 3.86 17.65 23.79
C GLY A 314 5.35 17.21 23.78
N ALA A 315 5.97 17.11 22.59
CA ALA A 315 7.34 16.64 22.40
C ALA A 315 8.37 17.80 22.32
#